data_37f79cd16efb69f273a4e3ee514af9fb
#
_entry.id   37f79cd16efb69f273a4e3ee514af9fb
#
_cell.length_a   1.000
_cell.length_b   1.000
_cell.length_c   1.000
_cell.angle_alpha   90.00
_cell.angle_beta   90.00
_cell.angle_gamma   90.00
#
_symmetry.space_group_name_H-M   'P 1'
#
loop_
_entity.id
_entity.type
_entity.pdbx_description
1 polymer ?
#
loop_
_entity_poly.entity_id
_entity_poly.type
_entity_poly.pdbx_seq_one_letter_code
_entity_poly.pdbx_strand_id
1 'polypeptide(L)'
;DIKKGHVSMTDESHFEVGLNVGTSEGAVVFENEIFQLIEYKPLTEKVHERPFLMIPACINKFYILDLQPDNSMVRFAVEQGHRTFILSWRNPDAEMAHMTWDDYIETGIITAMQKVLEISGAKKLNVLGFCVGGTMLATALAVLAARRKQLAHSATFLTCLMDFSNPGVLGLFIDEAFVRWREMQFAQGGLLPAGDLLNTFSFLRPNELVWNYVVDNYLKGETPRPFDLLYWNSDSTNLPGPWYAWYLRNTYLENKLMQPGATIVCGQQIDFGKLKLPVYLYGSREDHIVPIEGAYASTHVLESCDKRFVMGASGHIAGVINPLKKNKRSYWTNDDLPSSITQWIQGATEHAGSWWADWAGWLKPLSGEQRAPRKPGNTKYKAIEPAPGRYVKERAV
;
A
#
# COMPACT_ATOMS: atom_id res chain seq x y z
N ASP A 1 4.16 -0.07 28.83
CA ASP A 1 3.10 -0.60 27.95
C ASP A 1 1.71 -0.13 28.42
N ILE A 2 1.35 -0.22 29.68
CA ILE A 2 0.03 0.25 30.18
C ILE A 2 -0.24 1.72 29.79
N LYS A 3 0.77 2.60 29.88
CA LYS A 3 0.65 4.01 29.45
C LYS A 3 0.60 4.17 27.93
N LYS A 4 1.18 3.23 27.18
CA LYS A 4 1.17 3.25 25.70
C LYS A 4 -0.11 2.64 25.12
N GLY A 5 -0.88 1.87 25.90
CA GLY A 5 -2.07 1.18 25.44
C GLY A 5 -1.80 -0.06 24.56
N HIS A 6 -0.53 -0.48 24.42
CA HIS A 6 -0.15 -1.68 23.68
C HIS A 6 1.11 -2.33 24.23
N VAL A 7 1.33 -3.60 23.89
CA VAL A 7 2.52 -4.36 24.29
C VAL A 7 3.70 -3.95 23.40
N SER A 8 4.87 -3.69 24.01
CA SER A 8 6.11 -3.41 23.25
C SER A 8 6.61 -4.66 22.57
N MET A 9 6.58 -4.69 21.24
CA MET A 9 6.99 -5.82 20.41
C MET A 9 8.46 -5.72 19.96
N THR A 10 9.06 -4.54 20.08
CA THR A 10 10.45 -4.27 19.69
C THR A 10 11.05 -3.19 20.60
N ASP A 11 12.38 -3.15 20.68
CA ASP A 11 13.07 -2.01 21.27
C ASP A 11 13.07 -0.84 20.27
N GLU A 12 12.13 0.08 20.47
CA GLU A 12 11.94 1.24 19.60
C GLU A 12 13.09 2.25 19.67
N SER A 13 13.91 2.21 20.75
CA SER A 13 15.03 3.14 20.92
C SER A 13 16.13 3.03 19.86
N HIS A 14 16.13 1.93 19.12
CA HIS A 14 17.07 1.68 18.03
C HIS A 14 16.64 2.25 16.68
N PHE A 15 15.44 2.81 16.57
CA PHE A 15 14.88 3.27 15.31
C PHE A 15 14.47 4.73 15.37
N GLU A 16 14.79 5.45 14.29
CA GLU A 16 14.36 6.82 14.07
C GLU A 16 14.08 7.03 12.56
N VAL A 17 12.87 7.53 12.26
CA VAL A 17 12.44 7.76 10.88
C VAL A 17 13.26 8.89 10.24
N GLY A 18 13.90 8.58 9.13
CA GLY A 18 14.81 9.46 8.40
C GLY A 18 16.28 9.31 8.80
N LEU A 19 16.58 8.52 9.85
CA LEU A 19 17.96 8.24 10.28
C LEU A 19 18.37 6.80 9.92
N ASN A 20 17.58 5.81 10.28
CA ASN A 20 17.88 4.40 10.04
C ASN A 20 16.69 3.57 9.53
N VAL A 21 15.50 4.16 9.42
CA VAL A 21 14.35 3.68 8.65
C VAL A 21 13.80 4.83 7.82
N GLY A 22 13.29 4.55 6.62
CA GLY A 22 12.85 5.59 5.69
C GLY A 22 14.01 6.46 5.20
N THR A 23 15.13 5.85 4.82
CA THR A 23 16.40 6.55 4.63
C THR A 23 16.79 6.80 3.18
N SER A 24 15.99 6.38 2.21
CA SER A 24 16.29 6.64 0.79
C SER A 24 16.35 8.15 0.51
N GLU A 25 17.45 8.59 -0.10
CA GLU A 25 17.65 10.02 -0.39
C GLU A 25 16.62 10.51 -1.41
N GLY A 26 16.07 11.68 -1.14
CA GLY A 26 15.09 12.35 -1.99
C GLY A 26 14.62 13.66 -1.40
N ALA A 27 13.51 14.17 -1.91
CA ALA A 27 12.88 15.37 -1.41
C ALA A 27 11.36 15.32 -1.54
N VAL A 28 10.67 15.99 -0.64
CA VAL A 28 9.26 16.34 -0.79
C VAL A 28 9.17 17.38 -1.89
N VAL A 29 8.41 17.11 -2.94
CA VAL A 29 8.28 17.98 -4.12
C VAL A 29 6.90 18.58 -4.29
N PHE A 30 5.93 18.09 -3.53
CA PHE A 30 4.57 18.61 -3.44
C PHE A 30 3.94 18.20 -2.11
N GLU A 31 3.04 19.01 -1.59
CA GLU A 31 2.22 18.67 -0.44
C GLU A 31 0.85 19.34 -0.52
N ASN A 32 -0.11 18.71 0.13
CA ASN A 32 -1.42 19.27 0.43
C ASN A 32 -1.87 18.79 1.82
N GLU A 33 -3.13 19.03 2.17
CA GLU A 33 -3.70 18.66 3.46
C GLU A 33 -3.75 17.14 3.74
N ILE A 34 -3.63 16.29 2.70
CA ILE A 34 -3.76 14.83 2.81
C ILE A 34 -2.40 14.13 2.73
N PHE A 35 -1.48 14.60 1.91
CA PHE A 35 -0.21 13.90 1.68
C PHE A 35 0.96 14.82 1.33
N GLN A 36 2.16 14.30 1.54
CA GLN A 36 3.39 14.77 0.90
C GLN A 36 3.78 13.82 -0.23
N LEU A 37 4.20 14.36 -1.38
CA LEU A 37 4.76 13.60 -2.49
C LEU A 37 6.28 13.67 -2.42
N ILE A 38 6.90 12.51 -2.24
CA ILE A 38 8.36 12.38 -2.18
C ILE A 38 8.86 11.87 -3.53
N GLU A 39 9.86 12.53 -4.09
CA GLU A 39 10.63 12.06 -5.25
C GLU A 39 12.03 11.68 -4.80
N TYR A 40 12.45 10.47 -5.16
CA TYR A 40 13.76 9.95 -4.77
C TYR A 40 14.86 10.32 -5.75
N LYS A 41 16.06 10.51 -5.20
CA LYS A 41 17.27 10.80 -5.96
C LYS A 41 17.66 9.61 -6.82
N PRO A 42 17.91 9.77 -8.12
CA PRO A 42 18.37 8.70 -8.98
C PRO A 42 19.70 8.10 -8.51
N LEU A 43 19.82 6.78 -8.64
CA LEU A 43 21.04 6.02 -8.31
C LEU A 43 21.71 5.42 -9.55
N THR A 44 21.16 5.67 -10.74
CA THR A 44 21.64 5.13 -12.02
C THR A 44 22.04 6.26 -12.99
N GLU A 45 22.93 5.98 -13.93
CA GLU A 45 23.36 6.93 -14.96
C GLU A 45 22.24 7.30 -15.94
N LYS A 46 21.24 6.43 -16.08
CA LYS A 46 20.05 6.64 -16.90
C LYS A 46 18.82 6.20 -16.12
N VAL A 47 17.71 6.88 -16.34
CA VAL A 47 16.41 6.56 -15.77
C VAL A 47 15.38 6.34 -16.86
N HIS A 48 14.38 5.52 -16.54
CA HIS A 48 13.25 5.30 -17.44
C HIS A 48 12.40 6.56 -17.63
N GLU A 49 11.85 6.72 -18.82
CA GLU A 49 11.00 7.86 -19.20
C GLU A 49 9.73 7.95 -18.36
N ARG A 50 9.05 6.81 -18.15
CA ARG A 50 7.83 6.78 -17.35
C ARG A 50 8.19 6.77 -15.88
N PRO A 51 7.73 7.77 -15.12
CA PRO A 51 7.93 7.78 -13.68
C PRO A 51 7.11 6.67 -13.02
N PHE A 52 7.52 6.31 -11.84
CA PHE A 52 6.91 5.25 -11.05
C PHE A 52 6.41 5.83 -9.72
N LEU A 53 5.10 5.67 -9.43
CA LEU A 53 4.47 6.17 -8.22
C LEU A 53 4.01 5.01 -7.34
N MET A 54 4.45 4.99 -6.09
CA MET A 54 3.99 4.06 -5.06
C MET A 54 2.91 4.69 -4.18
N ILE A 55 1.83 3.96 -3.95
CA ILE A 55 0.70 4.34 -3.10
C ILE A 55 0.58 3.33 -1.97
N PRO A 56 1.18 3.62 -0.79
CA PRO A 56 1.09 2.77 0.38
C PRO A 56 -0.30 2.84 1.03
N ALA A 57 -0.57 1.93 1.97
CA ALA A 57 -1.74 2.02 2.81
C ALA A 57 -1.74 3.33 3.62
N CYS A 58 -2.91 3.93 3.82
CA CYS A 58 -3.08 5.12 4.66
C CYS A 58 -3.28 4.78 6.14
N ILE A 59 -3.43 3.50 6.48
CA ILE A 59 -3.65 3.02 7.85
C ILE A 59 -2.34 2.87 8.65
N ASN A 60 -1.21 3.05 7.98
CA ASN A 60 0.12 2.98 8.56
C ASN A 60 1.10 3.82 7.73
N LYS A 61 2.34 3.96 8.19
CA LYS A 61 3.34 4.83 7.59
C LYS A 61 3.94 4.21 6.31
N PHE A 62 4.24 5.05 5.34
CA PHE A 62 4.73 4.65 4.02
C PHE A 62 6.06 3.89 4.06
N TYR A 63 6.87 4.08 5.09
CA TYR A 63 8.24 3.56 5.13
C TYR A 63 8.33 2.03 5.29
N ILE A 64 7.19 1.33 5.37
CA ILE A 64 7.20 -0.12 5.12
C ILE A 64 7.84 -0.47 3.77
N LEU A 65 7.67 0.38 2.76
CA LEU A 65 8.28 0.22 1.44
C LEU A 65 9.71 0.79 1.38
N ASP A 66 10.18 1.44 2.44
CA ASP A 66 11.51 2.04 2.56
C ASP A 66 12.08 1.85 3.98
N LEU A 67 12.13 0.63 4.48
CA LEU A 67 12.59 0.33 5.84
C LEU A 67 14.07 0.68 6.01
N GLN A 68 14.95 -0.22 5.63
CA GLN A 68 16.40 -0.04 5.67
C GLN A 68 16.98 -0.27 4.26
N PRO A 69 18.21 0.17 3.97
CA PRO A 69 18.78 0.04 2.62
C PRO A 69 18.72 -1.38 2.02
N ASP A 70 18.83 -2.40 2.88
CA ASP A 70 18.85 -3.79 2.43
C ASP A 70 17.46 -4.41 2.22
N ASN A 71 16.40 -3.77 2.71
CA ASN A 71 15.01 -4.25 2.55
C ASN A 71 14.05 -3.15 2.09
N SER A 72 14.55 -2.13 1.39
CA SER A 72 13.76 -1.05 0.80
C SER A 72 13.33 -1.40 -0.63
N MET A 73 12.02 -1.49 -0.86
CA MET A 73 11.45 -1.64 -2.21
C MET A 73 11.59 -0.34 -3.02
N VAL A 74 11.52 0.81 -2.34
CA VAL A 74 11.79 2.12 -2.94
C VAL A 74 13.20 2.15 -3.53
N ARG A 75 14.21 1.82 -2.70
CA ARG A 75 15.60 1.80 -3.14
C ARG A 75 15.81 0.82 -4.29
N PHE A 76 15.22 -0.37 -4.19
CA PHE A 76 15.26 -1.36 -5.27
C PHE A 76 14.70 -0.78 -6.60
N ALA A 77 13.56 -0.12 -6.57
CA ALA A 77 12.99 0.50 -7.77
C ALA A 77 13.91 1.59 -8.35
N VAL A 78 14.50 2.42 -7.50
CA VAL A 78 15.47 3.46 -7.92
C VAL A 78 16.74 2.82 -8.53
N GLU A 79 17.26 1.74 -7.94
CA GLU A 79 18.39 0.96 -8.45
C GLU A 79 18.09 0.27 -9.80
N GLN A 80 16.80 -0.02 -10.10
CA GLN A 80 16.37 -0.48 -11.42
C GLN A 80 16.22 0.65 -12.46
N GLY A 81 16.54 1.88 -12.09
CA GLY A 81 16.47 3.05 -12.97
C GLY A 81 15.09 3.69 -13.05
N HIS A 82 14.16 3.37 -12.17
CA HIS A 82 12.88 4.05 -12.15
C HIS A 82 12.98 5.42 -11.45
N ARG A 83 12.43 6.46 -12.09
CA ARG A 83 12.18 7.74 -11.45
C ARG A 83 11.02 7.57 -10.47
N THR A 84 11.34 7.36 -9.20
CA THR A 84 10.41 6.83 -8.19
C THR A 84 9.86 7.93 -7.31
N PHE A 85 8.54 7.90 -7.12
CA PHE A 85 7.76 8.75 -6.23
C PHE A 85 6.98 7.89 -5.24
N ILE A 86 6.69 8.43 -4.06
CA ILE A 86 5.80 7.79 -3.09
C ILE A 86 4.90 8.84 -2.41
N LEU A 87 3.67 8.42 -2.09
CA LEU A 87 2.80 9.18 -1.20
C LEU A 87 3.19 8.93 0.25
N SER A 88 3.39 10.02 0.99
CA SER A 88 3.46 10.01 2.45
C SER A 88 2.17 10.61 2.99
N TRP A 89 1.24 9.75 3.46
CA TRP A 89 -0.02 10.20 4.01
C TRP A 89 0.19 11.00 5.30
N ARG A 90 -0.54 12.11 5.45
CA ARG A 90 -0.63 12.84 6.71
C ARG A 90 -1.34 11.98 7.75
N ASN A 91 -0.87 11.98 8.99
CA ASN A 91 -1.63 11.41 10.09
C ASN A 91 -2.87 12.28 10.35
N PRO A 92 -4.11 11.76 10.21
CA PRO A 92 -5.29 12.56 10.41
C PRO A 92 -5.41 13.13 11.83
N ASP A 93 -5.75 14.41 11.88
CA ASP A 93 -6.07 15.17 13.08
C ASP A 93 -7.52 15.72 13.00
N ALA A 94 -7.88 16.60 13.91
CA ALA A 94 -9.22 17.18 13.96
C ALA A 94 -9.63 17.92 12.68
N GLU A 95 -8.67 18.50 11.94
CA GLU A 95 -8.95 19.18 10.68
C GLU A 95 -9.38 18.21 9.58
N MET A 96 -8.88 16.98 9.63
CA MET A 96 -9.18 15.91 8.67
C MET A 96 -10.36 15.01 9.11
N ALA A 97 -10.97 15.27 10.26
CA ALA A 97 -12.00 14.39 10.84
C ALA A 97 -13.26 14.19 9.97
N HIS A 98 -13.47 15.03 8.97
CA HIS A 98 -14.62 14.97 8.04
C HIS A 98 -14.25 14.38 6.68
N MET A 99 -12.98 14.05 6.43
CA MET A 99 -12.55 13.55 5.13
C MET A 99 -13.14 12.18 4.82
N THR A 100 -13.46 11.99 3.56
CA THR A 100 -14.16 10.84 3.01
C THR A 100 -13.25 9.97 2.15
N TRP A 101 -13.77 8.82 1.71
CA TRP A 101 -13.12 8.01 0.68
C TRP A 101 -12.84 8.82 -0.59
N ASP A 102 -13.81 9.63 -1.02
CA ASP A 102 -13.70 10.48 -2.21
C ASP A 102 -12.53 11.48 -2.10
N ASP A 103 -12.29 12.07 -0.93
CA ASP A 103 -11.19 13.01 -0.70
C ASP A 103 -9.83 12.32 -0.90
N TYR A 104 -9.68 11.09 -0.36
CA TYR A 104 -8.45 10.31 -0.54
C TYR A 104 -8.23 9.88 -1.99
N ILE A 105 -9.32 9.62 -2.73
CA ILE A 105 -9.22 9.28 -4.16
C ILE A 105 -8.91 10.52 -5.00
N GLU A 106 -9.67 11.61 -4.87
CA GLU A 106 -9.53 12.80 -5.70
C GLU A 106 -8.31 13.65 -5.31
N THR A 107 -8.32 14.15 -4.06
CA THR A 107 -7.30 15.06 -3.54
C THR A 107 -6.01 14.31 -3.18
N GLY A 108 -6.11 13.03 -2.85
CA GLY A 108 -4.97 12.15 -2.62
C GLY A 108 -4.41 11.60 -3.92
N ILE A 109 -4.91 10.45 -4.37
CA ILE A 109 -4.27 9.63 -5.40
C ILE A 109 -4.29 10.26 -6.79
N ILE A 110 -5.46 10.75 -7.25
CA ILE A 110 -5.57 11.36 -8.58
C ILE A 110 -4.69 12.61 -8.66
N THR A 111 -4.71 13.46 -7.62
CA THR A 111 -3.81 14.61 -7.54
C THR A 111 -2.34 14.19 -7.57
N ALA A 112 -1.94 13.18 -6.82
CA ALA A 112 -0.56 12.70 -6.83
C ALA A 112 -0.12 12.23 -8.23
N MET A 113 -0.96 11.45 -8.93
CA MET A 113 -0.68 11.02 -10.30
C MET A 113 -0.49 12.21 -11.25
N GLN A 114 -1.35 13.23 -11.14
CA GLN A 114 -1.25 14.45 -11.95
C GLN A 114 0.04 15.22 -11.64
N LYS A 115 0.39 15.36 -10.35
CA LYS A 115 1.63 16.04 -9.94
C LYS A 115 2.88 15.32 -10.40
N VAL A 116 2.91 13.99 -10.34
CA VAL A 116 4.02 13.20 -10.90
C VAL A 116 4.20 13.46 -12.40
N LEU A 117 3.10 13.54 -13.16
CA LEU A 117 3.16 13.86 -14.59
C LEU A 117 3.61 15.30 -14.85
N GLU A 118 3.13 16.29 -14.08
CA GLU A 118 3.56 17.69 -14.17
C GLU A 118 5.05 17.85 -13.82
N ILE A 119 5.54 17.15 -12.81
CA ILE A 119 6.93 17.20 -12.37
C ILE A 119 7.85 16.51 -13.38
N SER A 120 7.46 15.35 -13.86
CA SER A 120 8.29 14.55 -14.78
C SER A 120 8.24 15.02 -16.23
N GLY A 121 7.13 15.64 -16.64
CA GLY A 121 6.84 15.97 -18.04
C GLY A 121 6.45 14.74 -18.87
N ALA A 122 6.22 13.58 -18.23
CA ALA A 122 5.80 12.36 -18.90
C ALA A 122 4.29 12.40 -19.23
N LYS A 123 3.90 11.66 -20.28
CA LYS A 123 2.47 11.55 -20.68
C LYS A 123 1.70 10.55 -19.83
N LYS A 124 2.37 9.52 -19.32
CA LYS A 124 1.82 8.44 -18.49
C LYS A 124 2.86 8.02 -17.45
N LEU A 125 2.40 7.41 -16.35
CA LEU A 125 3.24 6.87 -15.29
C LEU A 125 2.91 5.39 -15.05
N ASN A 126 3.82 4.68 -14.41
CA ASN A 126 3.54 3.37 -13.84
C ASN A 126 3.17 3.56 -12.36
N VAL A 127 2.23 2.78 -11.85
CA VAL A 127 1.73 2.94 -10.48
C VAL A 127 1.80 1.62 -9.71
N LEU A 128 1.94 1.72 -8.39
CA LEU A 128 1.88 0.58 -7.49
C LEU A 128 1.00 0.95 -6.30
N GLY A 129 0.10 0.05 -5.93
CA GLY A 129 -0.71 0.14 -4.71
C GLY A 129 -0.44 -1.03 -3.78
N PHE A 130 -0.26 -0.75 -2.48
CA PHE A 130 -0.02 -1.74 -1.46
C PHE A 130 -1.15 -1.77 -0.45
N CYS A 131 -1.70 -2.98 -0.16
CA CYS A 131 -2.78 -3.21 0.78
C CYS A 131 -4.01 -2.34 0.42
N VAL A 132 -4.63 -1.63 1.37
CA VAL A 132 -5.74 -0.70 1.08
C VAL A 132 -5.34 0.41 0.10
N GLY A 133 -4.05 0.76 0.01
CA GLY A 133 -3.53 1.64 -1.02
C GLY A 133 -3.76 1.09 -2.43
N GLY A 134 -3.72 -0.23 -2.61
CA GLY A 134 -4.08 -0.90 -3.85
C GLY A 134 -5.57 -0.80 -4.16
N THR A 135 -6.44 -1.01 -3.19
CA THR A 135 -7.90 -0.85 -3.34
C THR A 135 -8.26 0.60 -3.71
N MET A 136 -7.64 1.57 -3.03
CA MET A 136 -7.82 2.99 -3.36
C MET A 136 -7.27 3.34 -4.75
N LEU A 137 -6.11 2.80 -5.14
CA LEU A 137 -5.55 3.00 -6.47
C LEU A 137 -6.47 2.44 -7.56
N ALA A 138 -6.98 1.21 -7.40
CA ALA A 138 -7.94 0.63 -8.34
C ALA A 138 -9.18 1.52 -8.49
N THR A 139 -9.70 2.05 -7.37
CA THR A 139 -10.82 2.99 -7.36
C THR A 139 -10.48 4.27 -8.12
N ALA A 140 -9.32 4.87 -7.88
CA ALA A 140 -8.86 6.08 -8.59
C ALA A 140 -8.73 5.85 -10.11
N LEU A 141 -8.19 4.69 -10.51
CA LEU A 141 -8.09 4.30 -11.92
C LEU A 141 -9.48 4.12 -12.56
N ALA A 142 -10.46 3.55 -11.83
CA ALA A 142 -11.83 3.40 -12.31
C ALA A 142 -12.54 4.77 -12.45
N VAL A 143 -12.34 5.69 -11.50
CA VAL A 143 -12.82 7.09 -11.61
C VAL A 143 -12.24 7.76 -12.87
N LEU A 144 -10.93 7.63 -13.08
CA LEU A 144 -10.28 8.18 -14.27
C LEU A 144 -10.78 7.55 -15.56
N ALA A 145 -11.01 6.23 -15.60
CA ALA A 145 -11.57 5.53 -16.75
C ALA A 145 -12.98 6.01 -17.06
N ALA A 146 -13.84 6.19 -16.06
CA ALA A 146 -15.17 6.76 -16.22
C ALA A 146 -15.14 8.20 -16.79
N ARG A 147 -14.12 8.98 -16.41
CA ARG A 147 -13.83 10.32 -16.96
C ARG A 147 -13.14 10.29 -18.34
N ARG A 148 -12.93 9.11 -18.91
CA ARG A 148 -12.17 8.89 -20.17
C ARG A 148 -10.73 9.44 -20.11
N LYS A 149 -10.11 9.41 -18.94
CA LYS A 149 -8.71 9.78 -18.69
C LYS A 149 -7.90 8.53 -18.37
N GLN A 150 -6.73 8.41 -18.95
CA GLN A 150 -5.80 7.31 -18.69
C GLN A 150 -4.43 7.86 -18.36
N LEU A 151 -4.16 8.08 -17.08
CA LEU A 151 -2.88 8.60 -16.60
C LEU A 151 -1.86 7.46 -16.40
N ALA A 152 -2.30 6.28 -15.93
CA ALA A 152 -1.44 5.12 -15.73
C ALA A 152 -1.19 4.36 -17.05
N HIS A 153 0.04 3.90 -17.23
CA HIS A 153 0.45 2.98 -18.29
C HIS A 153 0.37 1.52 -17.84
N SER A 154 0.79 1.24 -16.61
CA SER A 154 0.67 -0.06 -15.94
C SER A 154 0.35 0.13 -14.47
N ALA A 155 -0.21 -0.91 -13.84
CA ALA A 155 -0.45 -0.93 -12.41
C ALA A 155 0.08 -2.21 -11.76
N THR A 156 0.64 -2.07 -10.57
CA THR A 156 1.04 -3.18 -9.69
C THR A 156 0.17 -3.13 -8.44
N PHE A 157 -0.42 -4.26 -8.06
CA PHE A 157 -1.23 -4.41 -6.86
C PHE A 157 -0.60 -5.45 -5.94
N LEU A 158 -0.18 -5.03 -4.74
CA LEU A 158 0.48 -5.89 -3.78
C LEU A 158 -0.46 -6.18 -2.62
N THR A 159 -0.77 -7.45 -2.38
CA THR A 159 -1.59 -7.91 -1.26
C THR A 159 -2.80 -7.02 -0.97
N CYS A 160 -3.63 -6.79 -1.98
CA CYS A 160 -4.84 -5.98 -1.87
C CYS A 160 -6.08 -6.73 -2.35
N LEU A 161 -7.25 -6.32 -1.86
CA LEU A 161 -8.55 -6.82 -2.28
C LEU A 161 -9.22 -5.78 -3.18
N MET A 162 -9.77 -6.25 -4.30
CA MET A 162 -10.77 -5.55 -5.11
C MET A 162 -12.11 -6.29 -5.04
N ASP A 163 -12.06 -7.60 -4.78
CA ASP A 163 -13.19 -8.45 -4.44
C ASP A 163 -13.07 -8.90 -2.99
N PHE A 164 -14.04 -8.53 -2.17
CA PHE A 164 -14.12 -8.82 -0.74
C PHE A 164 -15.06 -10.01 -0.43
N SER A 165 -15.33 -10.88 -1.39
CA SER A 165 -16.13 -12.09 -1.16
C SER A 165 -15.48 -13.05 -0.16
N ASN A 166 -14.15 -13.05 -0.09
CA ASN A 166 -13.38 -13.73 0.96
C ASN A 166 -12.40 -12.74 1.62
N PRO A 167 -12.86 -11.92 2.59
CA PRO A 167 -12.02 -10.92 3.25
C PRO A 167 -11.22 -11.51 4.43
N GLY A 168 -11.19 -12.84 4.58
CA GLY A 168 -10.48 -13.52 5.65
C GLY A 168 -11.08 -13.30 7.04
N VAL A 169 -10.22 -13.43 8.05
CA VAL A 169 -10.63 -13.36 9.46
C VAL A 169 -11.25 -12.01 9.83
N LEU A 170 -10.84 -10.93 9.17
CA LEU A 170 -11.43 -9.60 9.41
C LEU A 170 -12.94 -9.57 9.14
N GLY A 171 -13.42 -10.33 8.17
CA GLY A 171 -14.85 -10.42 7.88
C GLY A 171 -15.70 -10.93 9.03
N LEU A 172 -15.12 -11.70 9.96
CA LEU A 172 -15.84 -12.21 11.14
C LEU A 172 -16.21 -11.12 12.13
N PHE A 173 -15.53 -9.97 12.11
CA PHE A 173 -15.76 -8.83 13.01
C PHE A 173 -16.61 -7.75 12.37
N ILE A 174 -17.00 -7.91 11.10
CA ILE A 174 -17.70 -6.87 10.34
C ILE A 174 -19.07 -7.39 9.92
N ASP A 175 -20.07 -6.99 10.70
CA ASP A 175 -21.50 -7.24 10.44
C ASP A 175 -22.29 -5.94 10.29
N GLU A 176 -23.57 -6.03 9.95
CA GLU A 176 -24.46 -4.90 9.77
C GLU A 176 -24.56 -4.03 11.02
N ALA A 177 -24.60 -4.64 12.22
CA ALA A 177 -24.74 -3.92 13.48
C ALA A 177 -23.49 -3.08 13.77
N PHE A 178 -22.31 -3.68 13.57
CA PHE A 178 -21.02 -3.01 13.75
C PHE A 178 -20.84 -1.85 12.74
N VAL A 179 -21.10 -2.09 11.46
CA VAL A 179 -20.94 -1.06 10.43
C VAL A 179 -21.90 0.09 10.67
N ARG A 180 -23.18 -0.20 10.97
CA ARG A 180 -24.17 0.83 11.29
C ARG A 180 -23.79 1.65 12.52
N TRP A 181 -23.23 1.01 13.55
CA TRP A 181 -22.73 1.72 14.71
C TRP A 181 -21.59 2.68 14.34
N ARG A 182 -20.64 2.26 13.52
CA ARG A 182 -19.55 3.12 13.03
C ARG A 182 -20.06 4.27 12.17
N GLU A 183 -21.02 4.02 11.29
CA GLU A 183 -21.67 5.07 10.50
C GLU A 183 -22.35 6.12 11.38
N MET A 184 -23.06 5.69 12.42
CA MET A 184 -23.69 6.61 13.40
C MET A 184 -22.63 7.39 14.19
N GLN A 185 -21.58 6.72 14.64
CA GLN A 185 -20.48 7.34 15.39
C GLN A 185 -19.81 8.45 14.58
N PHE A 186 -19.61 8.25 13.28
CA PHE A 186 -18.89 9.16 12.41
C PHE A 186 -19.78 10.00 11.50
N ALA A 187 -21.09 10.01 11.71
CA ALA A 187 -22.02 10.77 10.89
C ALA A 187 -21.76 12.29 10.84
N GLN A 188 -21.15 12.84 11.88
CA GLN A 188 -20.76 14.26 11.97
C GLN A 188 -19.23 14.44 11.89
N GLY A 189 -18.51 13.46 11.35
CA GLY A 189 -17.06 13.44 11.37
C GLY A 189 -16.52 12.72 12.60
N GLY A 190 -15.22 12.79 12.79
CA GLY A 190 -14.49 12.14 13.88
C GLY A 190 -13.29 11.34 13.38
N LEU A 191 -12.51 10.85 14.30
CA LEU A 191 -11.31 10.04 14.01
C LEU A 191 -11.46 8.65 14.60
N LEU A 192 -11.10 7.63 13.84
CA LEU A 192 -10.78 6.33 14.38
C LEU A 192 -9.33 6.39 14.91
N PRO A 193 -9.12 6.16 16.23
CA PRO A 193 -7.77 6.18 16.78
C PRO A 193 -6.88 5.09 16.21
N ALA A 194 -5.60 5.38 16.01
CA ALA A 194 -4.60 4.44 15.51
C ALA A 194 -4.54 3.13 16.32
N GLY A 195 -4.72 3.23 17.63
CA GLY A 195 -4.73 2.08 18.54
C GLY A 195 -5.83 1.06 18.26
N ASP A 196 -7.00 1.48 17.75
CA ASP A 196 -8.10 0.57 17.42
C ASP A 196 -7.67 -0.44 16.32
N LEU A 197 -7.04 0.04 15.26
CA LEU A 197 -6.55 -0.83 14.19
C LEU A 197 -5.32 -1.62 14.60
N LEU A 198 -4.37 -1.00 15.32
CA LEU A 198 -3.19 -1.69 15.82
C LEU A 198 -3.59 -2.90 16.68
N ASN A 199 -4.53 -2.70 17.60
CA ASN A 199 -5.04 -3.78 18.45
C ASN A 199 -5.78 -4.83 17.61
N THR A 200 -6.64 -4.42 16.67
CA THR A 200 -7.34 -5.34 15.78
C THR A 200 -6.36 -6.25 15.05
N PHE A 201 -5.36 -5.70 14.37
CA PHE A 201 -4.37 -6.48 13.64
C PHE A 201 -3.51 -7.36 14.56
N SER A 202 -3.13 -6.87 15.74
CA SER A 202 -2.36 -7.66 16.71
C SER A 202 -3.15 -8.87 17.22
N PHE A 203 -4.45 -8.70 17.45
CA PHE A 203 -5.32 -9.78 17.90
C PHE A 203 -5.76 -10.76 16.79
N LEU A 204 -5.47 -10.49 15.52
CA LEU A 204 -5.59 -11.52 14.46
C LEU A 204 -4.53 -12.62 14.60
N ARG A 205 -3.39 -12.32 15.21
CA ARG A 205 -2.31 -13.26 15.53
C ARG A 205 -1.82 -13.08 16.99
N PRO A 206 -2.69 -13.33 17.97
CA PRO A 206 -2.41 -12.94 19.35
C PRO A 206 -1.22 -13.67 19.96
N ASN A 207 -0.97 -14.92 19.57
CA ASN A 207 0.20 -15.66 20.07
C ASN A 207 1.51 -15.03 19.60
N GLU A 208 1.56 -14.55 18.35
CA GLU A 208 2.77 -14.02 17.73
C GLU A 208 2.99 -12.53 18.04
N LEU A 209 1.92 -11.75 18.18
CA LEU A 209 1.99 -10.29 18.28
C LEU A 209 1.62 -9.74 19.67
N VAL A 210 1.11 -10.58 20.57
CA VAL A 210 0.74 -10.19 21.95
C VAL A 210 1.35 -11.11 22.98
N TRP A 211 0.94 -12.39 23.01
CA TRP A 211 1.26 -13.27 24.12
C TRP A 211 2.73 -13.64 24.22
N ASN A 212 3.47 -13.80 23.12
CA ASN A 212 4.91 -14.03 23.16
C ASN A 212 5.63 -12.88 23.89
N TYR A 213 5.24 -11.64 23.59
CA TYR A 213 5.86 -10.46 24.22
C TYR A 213 5.41 -10.29 25.69
N VAL A 214 4.17 -10.66 26.02
CA VAL A 214 3.75 -10.71 27.43
C VAL A 214 4.59 -11.71 28.21
N VAL A 215 4.82 -12.90 27.66
CA VAL A 215 5.67 -13.93 28.31
C VAL A 215 7.11 -13.45 28.41
N ASP A 216 7.70 -12.98 27.35
CA ASP A 216 9.12 -12.62 27.32
C ASP A 216 9.39 -11.35 28.14
N ASN A 217 8.58 -10.29 27.97
CA ASN A 217 8.82 -9.00 28.64
C ASN A 217 8.42 -9.05 30.15
N TYR A 218 7.25 -9.62 30.48
CA TYR A 218 6.72 -9.53 31.85
C TYR A 218 7.04 -10.76 32.70
N LEU A 219 7.00 -11.98 32.14
CA LEU A 219 7.25 -13.18 32.92
C LEU A 219 8.73 -13.53 32.98
N LYS A 220 9.49 -13.28 31.92
CA LYS A 220 10.93 -13.55 31.87
C LYS A 220 11.81 -12.32 32.13
N GLY A 221 11.23 -11.10 32.00
CA GLY A 221 11.99 -9.85 32.17
C GLY A 221 12.95 -9.56 31.03
N GLU A 222 12.69 -10.08 29.83
CA GLU A 222 13.52 -9.85 28.63
C GLU A 222 13.15 -8.51 27.97
N THR A 223 14.14 -7.87 27.33
CA THR A 223 13.90 -6.72 26.48
C THR A 223 13.69 -7.19 25.05
N PRO A 224 12.63 -6.73 24.34
CA PRO A 224 12.40 -7.11 22.95
C PRO A 224 13.61 -6.76 22.07
N ARG A 225 13.94 -7.65 21.14
CA ARG A 225 15.02 -7.39 20.18
C ARG A 225 14.59 -6.29 19.19
N PRO A 226 15.52 -5.39 18.77
CA PRO A 226 15.24 -4.44 17.71
C PRO A 226 14.85 -5.13 16.40
N PHE A 227 13.69 -4.79 15.87
CA PHE A 227 13.21 -5.31 14.61
C PHE A 227 12.38 -4.24 13.86
N ASP A 228 12.87 -3.83 12.69
CA ASP A 228 12.34 -2.72 11.90
C ASP A 228 10.89 -2.89 11.46
N LEU A 229 10.48 -4.09 11.08
CA LEU A 229 9.08 -4.38 10.72
C LEU A 229 8.12 -4.18 11.90
N LEU A 230 8.53 -4.56 13.11
CA LEU A 230 7.71 -4.38 14.32
C LEU A 230 7.71 -2.92 14.79
N TYR A 231 8.82 -2.20 14.60
CA TYR A 231 8.86 -0.75 14.80
C TYR A 231 7.83 -0.05 13.90
N TRP A 232 7.83 -0.37 12.61
CA TRP A 232 6.83 0.15 11.67
C TRP A 232 5.41 -0.26 12.07
N ASN A 233 5.20 -1.50 12.49
CA ASN A 233 3.87 -2.00 12.88
C ASN A 233 3.28 -1.22 14.07
N SER A 234 4.12 -0.75 14.99
CA SER A 234 3.69 0.07 16.13
C SER A 234 3.46 1.55 15.79
N ASP A 235 3.86 2.01 14.59
CA ASP A 235 3.73 3.39 14.12
C ASP A 235 2.47 3.57 13.24
N SER A 236 1.32 3.24 13.81
CA SER A 236 0.01 3.34 13.16
C SER A 236 -0.44 4.79 12.96
N THR A 237 -1.45 5.00 12.12
CA THR A 237 -2.09 6.29 11.87
C THR A 237 -3.55 6.29 12.30
N ASN A 238 -4.08 7.45 12.68
CA ASN A 238 -5.51 7.66 12.77
C ASN A 238 -6.17 7.53 11.39
N LEU A 239 -7.49 7.37 11.36
CA LEU A 239 -8.27 7.45 10.12
C LEU A 239 -9.45 8.42 10.29
N PRO A 240 -9.82 9.17 9.23
CA PRO A 240 -11.08 9.88 9.23
C PRO A 240 -12.23 8.89 9.35
N GLY A 241 -13.15 9.15 10.28
CA GLY A 241 -14.27 8.26 10.56
C GLY A 241 -15.19 8.04 9.35
N PRO A 242 -15.57 9.08 8.58
CA PRO A 242 -16.38 8.91 7.37
C PRO A 242 -15.70 8.04 6.30
N TRP A 243 -14.38 8.19 6.11
CA TRP A 243 -13.59 7.33 5.22
C TRP A 243 -13.68 5.86 5.67
N TYR A 244 -13.48 5.60 6.96
CA TYR A 244 -13.50 4.26 7.53
C TYR A 244 -14.89 3.59 7.42
N ALA A 245 -15.94 4.32 7.77
CA ALA A 245 -17.31 3.83 7.69
C ALA A 245 -17.70 3.46 6.24
N TRP A 246 -17.36 4.31 5.27
CA TRP A 246 -17.58 4.05 3.84
C TRP A 246 -16.84 2.78 3.40
N TYR A 247 -15.57 2.65 3.80
CA TYR A 247 -14.73 1.50 3.46
C TYR A 247 -15.34 0.20 3.99
N LEU A 248 -15.72 0.16 5.27
CA LEU A 248 -16.35 -1.03 5.86
C LEU A 248 -17.61 -1.46 5.09
N ARG A 249 -18.53 -0.52 4.83
CA ARG A 249 -19.80 -0.81 4.17
C ARG A 249 -19.61 -1.31 2.75
N ASN A 250 -18.88 -0.58 1.92
CA ASN A 250 -18.84 -0.82 0.48
C ASN A 250 -17.84 -1.91 0.06
N THR A 251 -17.00 -2.37 0.99
CA THR A 251 -16.04 -3.46 0.75
C THR A 251 -16.39 -4.68 1.59
N TYR A 252 -15.98 -4.74 2.86
CA TYR A 252 -16.11 -5.91 3.72
C TYR A 252 -17.55 -6.39 3.89
N LEU A 253 -18.52 -5.49 4.10
CA LEU A 253 -19.89 -5.88 4.40
C LEU A 253 -20.68 -6.24 3.13
N GLU A 254 -20.71 -5.35 2.15
CA GLU A 254 -21.60 -5.48 1.00
C GLU A 254 -20.86 -5.83 -0.31
N ASN A 255 -19.54 -5.78 -0.32
CA ASN A 255 -18.71 -6.03 -1.49
C ASN A 255 -19.19 -5.28 -2.75
N LYS A 256 -19.74 -4.06 -2.55
CA LYS A 256 -20.29 -3.25 -3.64
C LYS A 256 -19.23 -2.69 -4.56
N LEU A 257 -18.02 -2.43 -4.04
CA LEU A 257 -16.96 -1.80 -4.82
C LEU A 257 -16.58 -2.61 -6.07
N MET A 258 -16.64 -3.94 -6.00
CA MET A 258 -16.36 -4.82 -7.14
C MET A 258 -17.54 -4.94 -8.12
N GLN A 259 -18.76 -4.56 -7.72
CA GLN A 259 -19.96 -4.70 -8.54
C GLN A 259 -20.05 -3.51 -9.51
N PRO A 260 -20.10 -3.74 -10.83
CA PRO A 260 -20.13 -2.66 -11.82
C PRO A 260 -21.26 -1.66 -11.57
N GLY A 261 -20.91 -0.39 -11.34
CA GLY A 261 -21.86 0.69 -11.14
C GLY A 261 -22.57 0.75 -9.79
N ALA A 262 -22.31 -0.19 -8.86
CA ALA A 262 -22.98 -0.24 -7.55
C ALA A 262 -22.51 0.86 -6.58
N THR A 263 -21.33 1.43 -6.79
CA THR A 263 -20.79 2.54 -6.00
C THR A 263 -20.56 3.77 -6.86
N ILE A 264 -20.74 4.94 -6.26
CA ILE A 264 -20.38 6.23 -6.84
C ILE A 264 -19.22 6.79 -6.02
N VAL A 265 -18.11 7.08 -6.67
CA VAL A 265 -16.92 7.71 -6.07
C VAL A 265 -16.51 8.90 -6.92
N CYS A 266 -16.25 10.03 -6.30
CA CYS A 266 -15.92 11.29 -6.98
C CYS A 266 -16.90 11.62 -8.13
N GLY A 267 -18.20 11.35 -7.90
CA GLY A 267 -19.28 11.56 -8.87
C GLY A 267 -19.30 10.59 -10.06
N GLN A 268 -18.51 9.49 -10.02
CA GLN A 268 -18.45 8.50 -11.10
C GLN A 268 -18.90 7.12 -10.61
N GLN A 269 -19.63 6.40 -11.44
CA GLN A 269 -19.94 4.99 -11.21
C GLN A 269 -18.66 4.16 -11.39
N ILE A 270 -18.33 3.32 -10.39
CA ILE A 270 -17.13 2.51 -10.39
C ILE A 270 -17.37 1.19 -11.13
N ASP A 271 -16.43 0.86 -12.00
CA ASP A 271 -16.43 -0.38 -12.77
C ASP A 271 -14.98 -0.77 -13.10
N PHE A 272 -14.44 -1.73 -12.36
CA PHE A 272 -13.07 -2.21 -12.56
C PHE A 272 -12.91 -2.98 -13.89
N GLY A 273 -13.97 -3.57 -14.42
CA GLY A 273 -13.96 -4.28 -15.70
C GLY A 273 -13.64 -3.37 -16.90
N LYS A 274 -13.80 -2.05 -16.75
CA LYS A 274 -13.46 -1.06 -17.77
C LYS A 274 -11.98 -0.64 -17.81
N LEU A 275 -11.19 -1.06 -16.84
CA LEU A 275 -9.75 -0.78 -16.83
C LEU A 275 -9.06 -1.54 -17.96
N LYS A 276 -8.20 -0.84 -18.74
CA LYS A 276 -7.47 -1.39 -19.87
C LYS A 276 -6.00 -1.00 -19.78
N LEU A 277 -5.22 -1.76 -19.05
CA LEU A 277 -3.78 -1.56 -18.89
C LEU A 277 -3.12 -2.88 -18.44
N PRO A 278 -1.79 -3.04 -18.64
CA PRO A 278 -1.05 -4.13 -18.04
C PRO A 278 -1.08 -4.06 -16.50
N VAL A 279 -1.36 -5.20 -15.86
CA VAL A 279 -1.49 -5.30 -14.41
C VAL A 279 -0.66 -6.45 -13.86
N TYR A 280 0.12 -6.17 -12.83
CA TYR A 280 0.80 -7.16 -12.01
C TYR A 280 0.09 -7.27 -10.66
N LEU A 281 -0.37 -8.46 -10.32
CA LEU A 281 -1.00 -8.74 -9.03
C LEU A 281 -0.10 -9.69 -8.23
N TYR A 282 0.14 -9.32 -6.98
CA TYR A 282 0.91 -10.14 -6.05
C TYR A 282 0.06 -10.49 -4.83
N GLY A 283 0.03 -11.77 -4.49
CA GLY A 283 -0.56 -12.27 -3.24
C GLY A 283 0.47 -13.05 -2.44
N SER A 284 0.38 -12.96 -1.11
CA SER A 284 1.22 -13.75 -0.20
C SER A 284 0.48 -15.02 0.24
N ARG A 285 1.14 -16.16 0.16
CA ARG A 285 0.54 -17.48 0.42
C ARG A 285 -0.01 -17.65 1.83
N GLU A 286 0.65 -17.06 2.82
CA GLU A 286 0.32 -17.18 4.23
C GLU A 286 -0.28 -15.88 4.79
N ASP A 287 -0.87 -15.07 3.91
CA ASP A 287 -1.48 -13.80 4.28
C ASP A 287 -2.79 -14.03 5.05
N HIS A 288 -2.85 -13.48 6.25
CA HIS A 288 -4.02 -13.57 7.12
C HIS A 288 -4.92 -12.32 7.07
N ILE A 289 -4.46 -11.26 6.39
CA ILE A 289 -5.16 -9.98 6.23
C ILE A 289 -5.84 -9.94 4.85
N VAL A 290 -5.10 -10.33 3.82
CA VAL A 290 -5.56 -10.46 2.45
C VAL A 290 -5.36 -11.91 2.01
N PRO A 291 -6.30 -12.81 2.29
CA PRO A 291 -6.17 -14.23 1.91
C PRO A 291 -5.83 -14.37 0.43
N ILE A 292 -5.01 -15.38 0.12
CA ILE A 292 -4.57 -15.62 -1.26
C ILE A 292 -5.73 -15.82 -2.24
N GLU A 293 -6.84 -16.41 -1.76
CA GLU A 293 -8.08 -16.57 -2.52
C GLU A 293 -8.68 -15.22 -2.90
N GLY A 294 -8.72 -14.26 -1.96
CA GLY A 294 -9.24 -12.91 -2.21
C GLY A 294 -8.32 -12.09 -3.10
N ALA A 295 -6.99 -12.19 -2.90
CA ALA A 295 -6.01 -11.57 -3.79
C ALA A 295 -6.15 -12.09 -5.23
N TYR A 296 -6.34 -13.41 -5.40
CA TYR A 296 -6.53 -14.03 -6.69
C TYR A 296 -7.89 -13.67 -7.32
N ALA A 297 -8.97 -13.62 -6.54
CA ALA A 297 -10.29 -13.23 -7.01
C ALA A 297 -10.28 -11.82 -7.66
N SER A 298 -9.42 -10.93 -7.17
CA SER A 298 -9.22 -9.60 -7.76
C SER A 298 -8.77 -9.64 -9.23
N THR A 299 -8.17 -10.75 -9.69
CA THR A 299 -7.81 -10.93 -11.11
C THR A 299 -9.03 -10.99 -12.01
N HIS A 300 -10.15 -11.54 -11.53
CA HIS A 300 -11.37 -11.72 -12.29
C HIS A 300 -12.18 -10.43 -12.41
N VAL A 301 -12.03 -9.51 -11.47
CA VAL A 301 -12.68 -8.20 -11.49
C VAL A 301 -12.08 -7.28 -12.57
N LEU A 302 -10.81 -7.50 -12.93
CA LEU A 302 -10.06 -6.74 -13.94
C LEU A 302 -10.19 -7.38 -15.33
N GLU A 303 -11.42 -7.57 -15.83
CA GLU A 303 -11.71 -8.36 -17.03
C GLU A 303 -10.92 -7.93 -18.28
N SER A 304 -10.82 -6.60 -18.52
CA SER A 304 -10.22 -6.04 -19.72
C SER A 304 -8.72 -5.76 -19.61
N CYS A 305 -8.08 -6.11 -18.48
CA CYS A 305 -6.65 -5.91 -18.28
C CYS A 305 -5.83 -7.10 -18.80
N ASP A 306 -4.60 -6.81 -19.26
CA ASP A 306 -3.56 -7.82 -19.43
C ASP A 306 -2.93 -8.09 -18.05
N LYS A 307 -3.09 -9.29 -17.51
CA LYS A 307 -2.82 -9.61 -16.10
C LYS A 307 -1.73 -10.65 -15.94
N ARG A 308 -0.81 -10.36 -15.01
CA ARG A 308 0.13 -11.33 -14.44
C ARG A 308 -0.16 -11.49 -12.96
N PHE A 309 -0.43 -12.69 -12.50
CA PHE A 309 -0.55 -13.00 -11.08
C PHE A 309 0.68 -13.75 -10.59
N VAL A 310 1.22 -13.34 -9.44
CA VAL A 310 2.37 -13.97 -8.78
C VAL A 310 2.04 -14.20 -7.32
N MET A 311 2.30 -15.42 -6.85
CA MET A 311 2.16 -15.78 -5.44
C MET A 311 3.53 -15.85 -4.79
N GLY A 312 3.73 -15.12 -3.70
CA GLY A 312 4.95 -15.21 -2.88
C GLY A 312 4.72 -16.03 -1.61
N ALA A 313 5.81 -16.52 -1.05
CA ALA A 313 5.80 -17.18 0.26
C ALA A 313 5.63 -16.16 1.39
N SER A 314 5.24 -16.67 2.60
CA SER A 314 5.12 -15.89 3.83
C SER A 314 3.84 -15.03 3.92
N GLY A 315 3.77 -14.13 4.94
CA GLY A 315 2.57 -13.36 5.27
C GLY A 315 2.52 -11.99 4.60
N HIS A 316 1.54 -11.20 5.02
CA HIS A 316 1.14 -9.93 4.42
C HIS A 316 2.30 -8.96 4.16
N ILE A 317 3.09 -8.67 5.17
CA ILE A 317 4.22 -7.74 5.09
C ILE A 317 5.50 -8.47 4.67
N ALA A 318 5.82 -9.55 5.38
CA ALA A 318 7.06 -10.27 5.16
C ALA A 318 7.14 -10.93 3.77
N GLY A 319 6.01 -11.26 3.14
CA GLY A 319 5.96 -11.74 1.76
C GLY A 319 6.28 -10.64 0.74
N VAL A 320 5.74 -9.45 0.95
CA VAL A 320 5.98 -8.28 0.09
C VAL A 320 7.43 -7.80 0.23
N ILE A 321 7.92 -7.62 1.46
CA ILE A 321 9.29 -7.18 1.75
C ILE A 321 10.24 -8.38 1.72
N ASN A 322 10.61 -8.78 0.53
CA ASN A 322 11.50 -9.93 0.28
C ASN A 322 12.67 -9.53 -0.64
N PRO A 323 13.68 -8.83 -0.10
CA PRO A 323 14.78 -8.29 -0.91
C PRO A 323 15.64 -9.39 -1.55
N LEU A 324 16.17 -9.10 -2.75
CA LEU A 324 17.02 -10.01 -3.53
C LEU A 324 18.27 -10.48 -2.77
N LYS A 325 18.91 -9.56 -2.02
CA LYS A 325 20.16 -9.87 -1.28
C LYS A 325 20.03 -11.06 -0.33
N LYS A 326 18.85 -11.23 0.28
CA LYS A 326 18.64 -12.33 1.24
C LYS A 326 18.47 -13.67 0.56
N ASN A 327 18.11 -13.69 -0.73
CA ASN A 327 17.83 -14.87 -1.56
C ASN A 327 17.10 -15.99 -0.78
N LYS A 328 16.09 -15.59 -0.02
CA LYS A 328 15.28 -16.47 0.83
C LYS A 328 13.90 -16.61 0.24
N ARG A 329 13.21 -17.70 0.59
CA ARG A 329 11.85 -18.01 0.20
C ARG A 329 11.73 -18.44 -1.27
N SER A 330 10.49 -18.53 -1.73
CA SER A 330 10.12 -18.86 -3.10
C SER A 330 8.95 -18.00 -3.54
N TYR A 331 8.73 -17.95 -4.83
CA TYR A 331 7.51 -17.42 -5.43
C TYR A 331 7.05 -18.34 -6.56
N TRP A 332 5.79 -18.22 -6.95
CA TRP A 332 5.17 -19.07 -7.97
C TRP A 332 4.57 -18.21 -9.07
N THR A 333 4.68 -18.69 -10.29
CA THR A 333 4.11 -18.08 -11.48
C THR A 333 3.31 -19.11 -12.27
N ASN A 334 2.26 -18.65 -12.94
CA ASN A 334 1.50 -19.42 -13.92
C ASN A 334 0.99 -18.42 -14.97
N ASP A 335 1.20 -18.75 -16.23
CA ASP A 335 0.76 -17.88 -17.34
C ASP A 335 -0.75 -17.99 -17.57
N ASP A 336 -1.38 -19.10 -17.13
CA ASP A 336 -2.82 -19.26 -17.15
C ASP A 336 -3.47 -18.64 -15.89
N LEU A 337 -4.66 -18.10 -16.05
CA LEU A 337 -5.50 -17.55 -14.97
C LEU A 337 -6.83 -18.32 -14.88
N PRO A 338 -6.81 -19.58 -14.40
CA PRO A 338 -8.03 -20.38 -14.23
C PRO A 338 -8.99 -19.76 -13.21
N SER A 339 -10.21 -20.29 -13.13
CA SER A 339 -11.27 -19.72 -12.29
C SER A 339 -11.00 -19.77 -10.78
N SER A 340 -10.07 -20.62 -10.31
CA SER A 340 -9.75 -20.74 -8.89
C SER A 340 -8.25 -20.72 -8.62
N ILE A 341 -7.86 -20.19 -7.47
CA ILE A 341 -6.47 -20.20 -6.99
C ILE A 341 -5.95 -21.65 -6.83
N THR A 342 -6.79 -22.60 -6.46
CA THR A 342 -6.40 -24.03 -6.33
C THR A 342 -5.92 -24.57 -7.68
N GLN A 343 -6.66 -24.32 -8.75
CA GLN A 343 -6.25 -24.71 -10.11
C GLN A 343 -5.00 -23.95 -10.55
N TRP A 344 -4.91 -22.65 -10.22
CA TRP A 344 -3.74 -21.86 -10.52
C TRP A 344 -2.48 -22.44 -9.86
N ILE A 345 -2.55 -22.82 -8.58
CA ILE A 345 -1.42 -23.42 -7.83
C ILE A 345 -1.02 -24.77 -8.45
N GLN A 346 -1.97 -25.59 -8.90
CA GLN A 346 -1.66 -26.88 -9.54
C GLN A 346 -0.85 -26.74 -10.83
N GLY A 347 -1.07 -25.65 -11.58
CA GLY A 347 -0.32 -25.35 -12.81
C GLY A 347 0.90 -24.43 -12.60
N ALA A 348 1.15 -23.98 -11.36
CA ALA A 348 2.19 -22.99 -11.08
C ALA A 348 3.60 -23.60 -11.02
N THR A 349 4.55 -22.84 -11.50
CA THR A 349 5.98 -23.15 -11.38
C THR A 349 6.58 -22.42 -10.19
N GLU A 350 7.29 -23.14 -9.34
CA GLU A 350 8.03 -22.57 -8.21
C GLU A 350 9.39 -22.03 -8.65
N HIS A 351 9.71 -20.84 -8.16
CA HIS A 351 11.01 -20.18 -8.35
C HIS A 351 11.64 -19.88 -6.99
N ALA A 352 12.89 -20.24 -6.80
CA ALA A 352 13.61 -19.89 -5.58
C ALA A 352 13.97 -18.39 -5.55
N GLY A 353 13.92 -17.79 -4.37
CA GLY A 353 14.32 -16.40 -4.15
C GLY A 353 13.17 -15.39 -4.13
N SER A 354 13.51 -14.16 -4.48
CA SER A 354 12.60 -13.02 -4.37
C SER A 354 11.78 -12.79 -5.64
N TRP A 355 10.49 -12.58 -5.48
CA TRP A 355 9.58 -12.16 -6.54
C TRP A 355 9.90 -10.76 -7.13
N TRP A 356 10.71 -9.94 -6.43
CA TRP A 356 11.11 -8.62 -6.93
C TRP A 356 11.84 -8.69 -8.27
N ALA A 357 12.59 -9.79 -8.53
CA ALA A 357 13.25 -9.99 -9.83
C ALA A 357 12.23 -10.18 -10.96
N ASP A 358 11.20 -10.98 -10.73
CA ASP A 358 10.11 -11.18 -11.70
C ASP A 358 9.36 -9.89 -11.98
N TRP A 359 8.99 -9.15 -10.91
CA TRP A 359 8.34 -7.85 -11.02
C TRP A 359 9.17 -6.82 -11.80
N ALA A 360 10.47 -6.72 -11.51
CA ALA A 360 11.36 -5.82 -12.23
C ALA A 360 11.46 -6.18 -13.72
N GLY A 361 11.52 -7.47 -14.04
CA GLY A 361 11.49 -7.97 -15.42
C GLY A 361 10.20 -7.61 -16.15
N TRP A 362 9.05 -7.71 -15.47
CA TRP A 362 7.75 -7.34 -16.01
C TRP A 362 7.60 -5.83 -16.19
N LEU A 363 8.08 -5.02 -15.24
CA LEU A 363 7.91 -3.56 -15.28
C LEU A 363 8.85 -2.88 -16.29
N LYS A 364 10.05 -3.41 -16.51
CA LYS A 364 11.08 -2.80 -17.34
C LYS A 364 10.60 -2.47 -18.77
N PRO A 365 9.99 -3.37 -19.55
CA PRO A 365 9.51 -3.06 -20.90
C PRO A 365 8.37 -2.03 -20.90
N LEU A 366 7.64 -1.87 -19.80
CA LEU A 366 6.56 -0.93 -19.65
C LEU A 366 7.03 0.47 -19.22
N SER A 367 8.33 0.67 -19.02
CA SER A 367 8.87 1.90 -18.44
C SER A 367 9.38 2.92 -19.46
N GLY A 368 9.30 2.60 -20.75
CA GLY A 368 9.68 3.48 -21.85
C GLY A 368 11.20 3.56 -22.07
N GLU A 369 11.63 4.56 -22.81
CA GLU A 369 13.03 4.79 -23.15
C GLU A 369 13.84 5.24 -21.93
N GLN A 370 15.15 5.08 -22.02
CA GLN A 370 16.06 5.59 -21.00
C GLN A 370 16.47 7.03 -21.31
N ARG A 371 16.51 7.87 -20.28
CA ARG A 371 16.85 9.28 -20.34
C ARG A 371 17.85 9.66 -19.25
N ALA A 372 18.47 10.82 -19.39
CA ALA A 372 19.33 11.39 -18.35
C ALA A 372 18.55 11.63 -17.06
N PRO A 373 19.11 11.28 -15.89
CA PRO A 373 18.46 11.51 -14.61
C PRO A 373 18.37 13.01 -14.30
N ARG A 374 17.38 13.36 -13.49
CA ARG A 374 17.20 14.74 -12.97
C ARG A 374 17.16 14.72 -11.45
N LYS A 375 17.50 15.82 -10.83
CA LYS A 375 17.29 16.03 -9.40
C LYS A 375 15.80 16.06 -9.10
N PRO A 376 15.38 15.70 -7.87
CA PRO A 376 13.98 15.80 -7.45
C PRO A 376 13.37 17.17 -7.70
N GLY A 377 12.12 17.17 -8.19
CA GLY A 377 11.39 18.38 -8.56
C GLY A 377 11.65 18.88 -9.97
N ASN A 378 11.16 20.09 -10.21
CA ASN A 378 11.39 20.84 -11.43
C ASN A 378 11.32 22.37 -11.14
N THR A 379 11.29 23.21 -12.16
CA THR A 379 11.24 24.67 -12.00
C THR A 379 10.00 25.17 -11.27
N LYS A 380 8.84 24.50 -11.47
CA LYS A 380 7.55 24.82 -10.84
C LYS A 380 7.40 24.16 -9.46
N TYR A 381 7.86 22.92 -9.33
CA TYR A 381 7.76 22.09 -8.12
C TYR A 381 9.16 21.87 -7.55
N LYS A 382 9.60 22.81 -6.73
CA LYS A 382 10.91 22.76 -6.07
C LYS A 382 10.85 21.83 -4.86
N ALA A 383 12.01 21.31 -4.47
CA ALA A 383 12.14 20.59 -3.21
C ALA A 383 11.72 21.48 -2.04
N ILE A 384 10.77 20.99 -1.23
CA ILE A 384 10.22 21.67 -0.05
C ILE A 384 11.09 21.35 1.16
N GLU A 385 11.37 20.08 1.37
CA GLU A 385 12.19 19.55 2.44
C GLU A 385 12.83 18.21 2.02
N PRO A 386 13.90 17.76 2.70
CA PRO A 386 14.47 16.43 2.42
C PRO A 386 13.49 15.29 2.72
N ALA A 387 13.62 14.17 1.97
CA ALA A 387 12.98 12.91 2.37
C ALA A 387 13.45 12.49 3.79
N PRO A 388 12.61 11.85 4.58
CA PRO A 388 11.28 11.34 4.28
C PRO A 388 10.15 12.36 4.49
N GLY A 389 10.45 13.64 4.69
CA GLY A 389 9.48 14.67 5.00
C GLY A 389 9.01 14.66 6.45
N ARG A 390 8.10 15.59 6.79
CA ARG A 390 7.61 15.74 8.17
C ARG A 390 6.36 14.91 8.46
N TYR A 391 5.45 14.69 7.48
CA TYR A 391 4.19 13.98 7.72
C TYR A 391 4.40 12.56 8.27
N VAL A 392 5.41 11.86 7.79
CA VAL A 392 5.72 10.50 8.26
C VAL A 392 6.23 10.49 9.71
N LYS A 393 6.79 11.60 10.21
CA LYS A 393 7.34 11.71 11.57
C LYS A 393 6.29 12.02 12.63
N GLU A 394 5.11 12.47 12.23
CA GLU A 394 3.98 12.72 13.15
C GLU A 394 3.42 11.38 13.63
N ARG A 395 3.59 11.10 14.91
CA ARG A 395 2.97 9.92 15.53
C ARG A 395 1.52 10.20 15.89
N ALA A 396 0.66 9.19 15.76
CA ALA A 396 -0.67 9.23 16.32
C ALA A 396 -0.57 9.23 17.87
N VAL A 397 -1.35 10.09 18.51
CA VAL A 397 -1.42 10.22 19.97
C VAL A 397 -2.60 9.42 20.50
#